data_34804ff38fd64edfdb11add33418acae
#
_entry.id   34804ff38fd64edfdb11add33418acae
#
_cell.length_a   1.000
_cell.length_b   1.000
_cell.length_c   1.000
_cell.angle_alpha   90.00
_cell.angle_beta   90.00
_cell.angle_gamma   90.00
#
_symmetry.space_group_name_H-M   'P 1'
#
loop_
_entity.id
_entity.type
_entity.pdbx_description
1 polymer ?
#
loop_
_entity_poly.entity_id
_entity_poly.type
_entity_poly.pdbx_seq_one_letter_code
_entity_poly.pdbx_strand_id
1 'polypeptide(L)'
;MKSYKIGIIGLGYVGFPLACLFAKKYPTVGYDPYQERVVRLSEGVDVTNEISTEVIQARLSTHLRCTANPNELRDCNVYIVAVPTPIDLYQQPDLTALREASSTVGSLLKQGDIVIYESTVYPGVTEEVCVPILEQTAGLTFNRDFYVGYSPERINPGDKQHTVENICKITSGSTPEIAREIDALYNSVLTGGTYLASSIKVAEAAKVIENAQRDVNIAFMNEIAKIFNILDIDTNAVIDAASSKWNFLPFRPGLVGGHCIGVDPYYLIQKAKLHGVSPRLMMEARKTNDSMGGYIAYQIINQLCLRGLPVKDSRVLLLGFTFKENCPDTRNTKVIDIYRTLQHFTDNITVYDPFANAERVAEEYGLTLTTEPAQLPTDNDVVVLCVPHQCILQTDVYQYLKPEGIIYDVKGKLPLSERIYRL
;
A
#
# COMPACT_ATOMS: atom_id res chain seq x y z
N MET A 1 8.01 30.70 21.94
CA MET A 1 7.85 29.45 21.17
C MET A 1 7.59 29.82 19.72
N LYS A 2 8.23 29.12 18.78
CA LYS A 2 7.98 29.30 17.34
C LYS A 2 6.51 28.90 17.07
N SER A 3 5.76 29.78 16.41
CA SER A 3 4.36 29.47 16.04
C SER A 3 4.37 28.72 14.72
N TYR A 4 3.91 27.46 14.72
CA TYR A 4 3.81 26.65 13.51
C TYR A 4 2.44 26.80 12.87
N LYS A 5 2.44 27.01 11.55
CA LYS A 5 1.28 26.89 10.67
C LYS A 5 1.61 25.82 9.62
N ILE A 6 0.86 24.74 9.60
CA ILE A 6 1.18 23.54 8.84
C ILE A 6 0.45 23.56 7.50
N GLY A 7 1.16 23.36 6.41
CA GLY A 7 0.61 23.08 5.09
C GLY A 7 0.81 21.61 4.73
N ILE A 8 -0.26 20.87 4.45
CA ILE A 8 -0.18 19.47 3.99
C ILE A 8 -0.50 19.42 2.51
N ILE A 9 0.40 18.87 1.70
CA ILE A 9 0.26 18.73 0.25
C ILE A 9 -0.02 17.27 -0.10
N GLY A 10 -1.21 17.02 -0.67
CA GLY A 10 -1.77 15.70 -0.90
C GLY A 10 -2.63 15.22 0.27
N LEU A 11 -3.94 15.05 0.04
CA LEU A 11 -4.93 14.64 1.06
C LEU A 11 -5.45 13.21 0.79
N GLY A 12 -4.52 12.29 0.52
CA GLY A 12 -4.80 10.86 0.41
C GLY A 12 -4.67 10.12 1.75
N TYR A 13 -4.41 8.81 1.65
CA TYR A 13 -4.28 7.87 2.80
C TYR A 13 -3.26 8.29 3.87
N VAL A 14 -2.26 9.08 3.51
CA VAL A 14 -1.22 9.57 4.42
C VAL A 14 -1.48 11.01 4.84
N GLY A 15 -1.66 11.90 3.87
CA GLY A 15 -1.69 13.33 4.14
C GLY A 15 -2.93 13.79 4.89
N PHE A 16 -4.11 13.21 4.62
CA PHE A 16 -5.32 13.63 5.32
C PHE A 16 -5.34 13.19 6.80
N PRO A 17 -4.99 11.94 7.17
CA PRO A 17 -4.78 11.58 8.57
C PRO A 17 -3.76 12.46 9.29
N LEU A 18 -2.63 12.80 8.63
CA LEU A 18 -1.65 13.74 9.18
C LEU A 18 -2.23 15.15 9.37
N ALA A 19 -3.02 15.65 8.42
CA ALA A 19 -3.67 16.94 8.55
C ALA A 19 -4.61 16.98 9.77
N CYS A 20 -5.41 15.93 9.96
CA CYS A 20 -6.26 15.79 11.14
C CYS A 20 -5.45 15.69 12.45
N LEU A 21 -4.29 15.00 12.41
CA LEU A 21 -3.40 14.86 13.56
C LEU A 21 -2.78 16.21 13.98
N PHE A 22 -2.16 16.92 13.04
CA PHE A 22 -1.57 18.23 13.31
C PHE A 22 -2.61 19.27 13.71
N ALA A 23 -3.81 19.21 13.13
CA ALA A 23 -4.92 20.09 13.48
C ALA A 23 -5.45 19.89 14.93
N LYS A 24 -4.97 18.89 15.68
CA LYS A 24 -5.20 18.83 17.14
C LYS A 24 -4.57 20.01 17.88
N LYS A 25 -3.49 20.55 17.36
CA LYS A 25 -2.64 21.50 18.08
C LYS A 25 -2.25 22.74 17.27
N TYR A 26 -2.20 22.63 15.95
CA TYR A 26 -1.68 23.68 15.07
C TYR A 26 -2.69 24.09 13.99
N PRO A 27 -2.73 25.38 13.61
CA PRO A 27 -3.42 25.79 12.39
C PRO A 27 -2.88 25.00 11.20
N THR A 28 -3.75 24.25 10.51
CA THR A 28 -3.38 23.31 9.45
C THR A 28 -4.22 23.55 8.21
N VAL A 29 -3.57 23.72 7.07
CA VAL A 29 -4.21 23.83 5.77
C VAL A 29 -3.82 22.61 4.94
N GLY A 30 -4.79 21.79 4.57
CA GLY A 30 -4.61 20.66 3.66
C GLY A 30 -4.93 21.09 2.23
N TYR A 31 -4.01 20.84 1.31
CA TYR A 31 -4.13 21.11 -0.12
C TYR A 31 -4.15 19.82 -0.93
N ASP A 32 -5.12 19.72 -1.84
CA ASP A 32 -5.16 18.66 -2.85
C ASP A 32 -5.67 19.26 -4.17
N PRO A 33 -5.04 18.98 -5.32
CA PRO A 33 -5.47 19.55 -6.60
C PRO A 33 -6.84 19.06 -7.06
N TYR A 34 -7.33 17.93 -6.53
CA TYR A 34 -8.62 17.35 -6.88
C TYR A 34 -9.76 18.02 -6.10
N GLN A 35 -10.46 18.94 -6.75
CA GLN A 35 -11.57 19.72 -6.16
C GLN A 35 -12.65 18.84 -5.51
N GLU A 36 -13.02 17.75 -6.16
CA GLU A 36 -14.04 16.84 -5.64
C GLU A 36 -13.64 16.24 -4.27
N ARG A 37 -12.36 15.83 -4.12
CA ARG A 37 -11.83 15.34 -2.85
C ARG A 37 -11.92 16.39 -1.76
N VAL A 38 -11.49 17.62 -2.07
CA VAL A 38 -11.53 18.76 -1.13
C VAL A 38 -12.95 19.06 -0.67
N VAL A 39 -13.93 19.06 -1.59
CA VAL A 39 -15.34 19.25 -1.24
C VAL A 39 -15.81 18.19 -0.26
N ARG A 40 -15.62 16.91 -0.57
CA ARG A 40 -16.02 15.79 0.32
C ARG A 40 -15.36 15.88 1.69
N LEU A 41 -14.05 16.15 1.75
CA LEU A 41 -13.34 16.31 3.03
C LEU A 41 -13.88 17.51 3.83
N SER A 42 -14.23 18.59 3.17
CA SER A 42 -14.83 19.77 3.81
C SER A 42 -16.25 19.51 4.33
N GLU A 43 -16.95 18.55 3.76
CA GLU A 43 -18.26 18.06 4.22
C GLU A 43 -18.13 17.00 5.35
N GLY A 44 -16.92 16.62 5.72
CA GLY A 44 -16.65 15.62 6.75
C GLY A 44 -16.63 14.18 6.24
N VAL A 45 -16.48 13.98 4.93
CA VAL A 45 -16.45 12.64 4.30
C VAL A 45 -15.05 12.31 3.82
N ASP A 46 -14.42 11.32 4.45
CA ASP A 46 -13.15 10.75 4.00
C ASP A 46 -13.40 9.54 3.08
N VAL A 47 -13.10 9.71 1.79
CA VAL A 47 -13.23 8.63 0.79
C VAL A 47 -12.24 7.48 0.99
N THR A 48 -11.22 7.67 1.84
CA THR A 48 -10.26 6.61 2.18
C THR A 48 -10.70 5.77 3.38
N ASN A 49 -11.75 6.20 4.10
CA ASN A 49 -12.28 5.58 5.31
C ASN A 49 -11.25 5.41 6.46
N GLU A 50 -10.19 6.22 6.47
CA GLU A 50 -9.16 6.21 7.52
C GLU A 50 -9.59 7.04 8.75
N ILE A 51 -10.33 8.12 8.54
CA ILE A 51 -10.75 9.05 9.59
C ILE A 51 -12.27 9.12 9.66
N SER A 52 -12.84 9.02 10.86
CA SER A 52 -14.30 9.09 11.03
C SER A 52 -14.82 10.51 10.84
N THR A 53 -16.09 10.63 10.40
CA THR A 53 -16.77 11.92 10.19
C THR A 53 -16.75 12.80 11.44
N GLU A 54 -16.92 12.24 12.63
CA GLU A 54 -16.93 12.99 13.89
C GLU A 54 -15.57 13.64 14.15
N VAL A 55 -14.46 12.91 13.88
CA VAL A 55 -13.11 13.44 14.03
C VAL A 55 -12.86 14.55 13.01
N ILE A 56 -13.25 14.35 11.75
CA ILE A 56 -13.08 15.36 10.69
C ILE A 56 -13.81 16.65 11.06
N GLN A 57 -15.09 16.57 11.41
CA GLN A 57 -15.90 17.74 11.79
C GLN A 57 -15.33 18.48 12.99
N ALA A 58 -14.83 17.74 14.00
CA ALA A 58 -14.16 18.34 15.16
C ALA A 58 -12.88 19.10 14.77
N ARG A 59 -12.14 18.68 13.73
CA ARG A 59 -10.94 19.37 13.24
C ARG A 59 -11.29 20.56 12.35
N LEU A 60 -12.25 20.42 11.45
CA LEU A 60 -12.75 21.50 10.60
C LEU A 60 -13.31 22.66 11.40
N SER A 61 -13.95 22.40 12.54
CA SER A 61 -14.48 23.43 13.44
C SER A 61 -13.41 24.20 14.22
N THR A 62 -12.15 23.75 14.20
CA THR A 62 -11.06 24.36 15.01
C THR A 62 -9.89 24.83 14.14
N HIS A 63 -9.03 23.92 13.71
CA HIS A 63 -7.73 24.25 13.13
C HIS A 63 -7.51 23.71 11.70
N LEU A 64 -8.38 22.83 11.20
CA LEU A 64 -8.23 22.26 9.86
C LEU A 64 -9.03 23.04 8.82
N ARG A 65 -8.38 23.31 7.69
CA ARG A 65 -9.01 23.77 6.46
C ARG A 65 -8.53 22.95 5.29
N CYS A 66 -9.41 22.54 4.38
CA CYS A 66 -9.06 21.86 3.13
C CYS A 66 -9.28 22.81 1.96
N THR A 67 -8.37 22.81 0.97
CA THR A 67 -8.44 23.69 -0.20
C THR A 67 -7.84 23.04 -1.44
N ALA A 68 -8.35 23.44 -2.62
CA ALA A 68 -7.72 23.14 -3.92
C ALA A 68 -6.92 24.34 -4.47
N ASN A 69 -6.84 25.44 -3.73
CA ASN A 69 -6.05 26.62 -4.11
C ASN A 69 -4.72 26.65 -3.34
N PRO A 70 -3.57 26.43 -3.98
CA PRO A 70 -2.28 26.40 -3.30
C PRO A 70 -1.90 27.75 -2.65
N ASN A 71 -2.44 28.87 -3.13
CA ASN A 71 -2.14 30.17 -2.53
C ASN A 71 -2.63 30.31 -1.07
N GLU A 72 -3.56 29.48 -0.62
CA GLU A 72 -4.02 29.48 0.75
C GLU A 72 -3.00 28.89 1.74
N LEU A 73 -1.94 28.25 1.23
CA LEU A 73 -0.79 27.79 2.00
C LEU A 73 0.25 28.88 2.28
N ARG A 74 0.13 30.09 1.72
CA ARG A 74 1.16 31.15 1.82
C ARG A 74 1.53 31.54 3.24
N ASP A 75 0.60 31.40 4.18
CA ASP A 75 0.84 31.73 5.59
C ASP A 75 1.48 30.59 6.39
N CYS A 76 1.61 29.40 5.78
CA CYS A 76 2.29 28.28 6.41
C CYS A 76 3.80 28.51 6.48
N ASN A 77 4.45 27.86 7.45
CA ASN A 77 5.90 27.90 7.62
C ASN A 77 6.50 26.49 7.81
N VAL A 78 5.65 25.47 7.82
CA VAL A 78 6.03 24.05 7.71
C VAL A 78 5.15 23.41 6.64
N TYR A 79 5.76 22.88 5.61
CA TYR A 79 5.09 22.20 4.51
C TYR A 79 5.38 20.71 4.58
N ILE A 80 4.33 19.88 4.58
CA ILE A 80 4.46 18.40 4.61
C ILE A 80 3.91 17.86 3.30
N VAL A 81 4.78 17.20 2.53
CA VAL A 81 4.45 16.67 1.20
C VAL A 81 4.16 15.17 1.31
N ALA A 82 2.91 14.79 1.06
CA ALA A 82 2.40 13.43 1.18
C ALA A 82 1.67 12.98 -0.11
N VAL A 83 2.30 13.21 -1.25
CA VAL A 83 1.78 12.86 -2.58
C VAL A 83 2.15 11.42 -2.96
N PRO A 84 1.36 10.77 -3.86
CA PRO A 84 1.68 9.41 -4.31
C PRO A 84 2.97 9.37 -5.13
N THR A 85 3.69 8.26 -5.00
CA THR A 85 4.90 7.94 -5.77
C THR A 85 4.76 6.51 -6.31
N PRO A 86 4.02 6.31 -7.42
CA PRO A 86 3.84 5.00 -8.04
C PRO A 86 5.08 4.55 -8.82
N ILE A 87 5.01 3.38 -9.44
CA ILE A 87 5.92 2.96 -10.50
C ILE A 87 5.20 3.02 -11.84
N ASP A 88 5.96 3.28 -12.90
CA ASP A 88 5.46 3.24 -14.27
C ASP A 88 5.35 1.80 -14.81
N LEU A 89 4.93 1.65 -16.07
CA LEU A 89 4.80 0.35 -16.77
C LEU A 89 6.14 -0.40 -16.91
N TYR A 90 7.27 0.30 -16.78
CA TYR A 90 8.62 -0.27 -16.81
C TYR A 90 9.18 -0.53 -15.42
N GLN A 91 8.31 -0.47 -14.38
CA GLN A 91 8.68 -0.67 -12.99
C GLN A 91 9.72 0.36 -12.48
N GLN A 92 9.71 1.59 -13.08
CA GLN A 92 10.55 2.69 -12.65
C GLN A 92 9.77 3.61 -11.70
N PRO A 93 10.40 4.17 -10.65
CA PRO A 93 9.78 5.16 -9.78
C PRO A 93 9.27 6.38 -10.56
N ASP A 94 7.98 6.66 -10.47
CA ASP A 94 7.39 7.89 -11.01
C ASP A 94 7.35 8.97 -9.93
N LEU A 95 8.21 9.97 -10.10
CA LEU A 95 8.34 11.11 -9.19
C LEU A 95 7.60 12.37 -9.69
N THR A 96 6.73 12.25 -10.69
CA THR A 96 6.04 13.41 -11.31
C THR A 96 5.25 14.19 -10.27
N ALA A 97 4.37 13.57 -9.52
CA ALA A 97 3.60 14.24 -8.48
C ALA A 97 4.48 14.88 -7.39
N LEU A 98 5.60 14.24 -7.05
CA LEU A 98 6.55 14.77 -6.07
C LEU A 98 7.28 16.02 -6.58
N ARG A 99 7.65 16.04 -7.87
CA ARG A 99 8.27 17.20 -8.53
C ARG A 99 7.28 18.37 -8.61
N GLU A 100 6.03 18.12 -8.99
CA GLU A 100 4.97 19.12 -9.06
C GLU A 100 4.66 19.69 -7.67
N ALA A 101 4.56 18.84 -6.65
CA ALA A 101 4.37 19.28 -5.27
C ALA A 101 5.55 20.12 -4.77
N SER A 102 6.79 19.72 -5.08
CA SER A 102 8.00 20.50 -4.75
C SER A 102 8.01 21.86 -5.45
N SER A 103 7.60 21.95 -6.72
CA SER A 103 7.46 23.22 -7.44
C SER A 103 6.37 24.10 -6.82
N THR A 104 5.22 23.51 -6.47
CA THR A 104 4.13 24.24 -5.81
C THR A 104 4.60 24.83 -4.49
N VAL A 105 5.24 24.01 -3.62
CA VAL A 105 5.79 24.49 -2.35
C VAL A 105 6.86 25.55 -2.56
N GLY A 106 7.79 25.33 -3.51
CA GLY A 106 8.85 26.29 -3.85
C GLY A 106 8.32 27.68 -4.17
N SER A 107 7.17 27.78 -4.86
CA SER A 107 6.52 29.06 -5.16
C SER A 107 5.97 29.81 -3.93
N LEU A 108 5.87 29.13 -2.79
CA LEU A 108 5.28 29.65 -1.54
C LEU A 108 6.34 29.86 -0.46
N LEU A 109 7.54 29.29 -0.62
CA LEU A 109 8.60 29.30 0.40
C LEU A 109 9.06 30.70 0.78
N LYS A 110 9.30 30.87 2.07
CA LYS A 110 9.88 32.07 2.68
C LYS A 110 11.11 31.69 3.51
N GLN A 111 11.87 32.68 3.87
CA GLN A 111 13.04 32.50 4.72
C GLN A 111 12.66 31.89 6.08
N GLY A 112 13.34 30.80 6.45
CA GLY A 112 13.14 30.07 7.69
C GLY A 112 12.09 28.97 7.64
N ASP A 113 11.44 28.74 6.48
CA ASP A 113 10.46 27.69 6.29
C ASP A 113 11.10 26.28 6.26
N ILE A 114 10.31 25.29 6.60
CA ILE A 114 10.72 23.87 6.61
C ILE A 114 9.80 23.08 5.68
N VAL A 115 10.40 22.25 4.80
CA VAL A 115 9.67 21.32 3.94
C VAL A 115 9.96 19.87 4.38
N ILE A 116 8.95 19.11 4.71
CA ILE A 116 9.08 17.72 5.17
C ILE A 116 8.43 16.79 4.15
N TYR A 117 9.17 15.81 3.65
CA TYR A 117 8.66 14.81 2.72
C TYR A 117 8.24 13.55 3.46
N GLU A 118 7.03 13.09 3.18
CA GLU A 118 6.44 11.84 3.73
C GLU A 118 6.30 10.76 2.64
N SER A 119 6.28 11.19 1.37
CA SER A 119 6.15 10.29 0.23
C SER A 119 7.27 9.27 0.19
N THR A 120 6.95 8.00 -0.15
CA THR A 120 7.96 6.95 -0.28
C THR A 120 8.89 7.23 -1.43
N VAL A 121 10.20 7.20 -1.18
CA VAL A 121 11.24 7.48 -2.18
C VAL A 121 12.47 6.61 -1.95
N TYR A 122 13.34 6.48 -2.97
CA TYR A 122 14.65 5.87 -2.78
C TYR A 122 15.62 6.85 -2.08
N PRO A 123 16.67 6.34 -1.41
CA PRO A 123 17.64 7.19 -0.71
C PRO A 123 18.27 8.26 -1.62
N GLY A 124 18.16 9.51 -1.19
CA GLY A 124 18.71 10.69 -1.86
C GLY A 124 17.67 11.52 -2.63
N VAL A 125 16.44 11.08 -2.83
CA VAL A 125 15.44 11.84 -3.63
C VAL A 125 15.16 13.20 -3.02
N THR A 126 14.98 13.30 -1.71
CA THR A 126 14.71 14.58 -1.05
C THR A 126 15.80 15.61 -1.37
N GLU A 127 17.07 15.24 -1.22
CA GLU A 127 18.20 16.16 -1.40
C GLU A 127 18.62 16.31 -2.88
N GLU A 128 18.55 15.24 -3.68
CA GLU A 128 19.07 15.21 -5.06
C GLU A 128 18.02 15.63 -6.11
N VAL A 129 16.72 15.51 -5.78
CA VAL A 129 15.63 15.83 -6.72
C VAL A 129 14.76 16.97 -6.21
N CYS A 130 14.27 16.89 -4.96
CA CYS A 130 13.30 17.86 -4.47
C CYS A 130 13.96 19.21 -4.12
N VAL A 131 15.10 19.19 -3.43
CA VAL A 131 15.83 20.41 -3.03
C VAL A 131 16.17 21.30 -4.24
N PRO A 132 16.76 20.81 -5.35
CA PRO A 132 17.03 21.66 -6.53
C PRO A 132 15.78 22.33 -7.11
N ILE A 133 14.62 21.63 -7.08
CA ILE A 133 13.35 22.21 -7.54
C ILE A 133 12.89 23.34 -6.60
N LEU A 134 12.99 23.12 -5.28
CA LEU A 134 12.67 24.13 -4.28
C LEU A 134 13.56 25.39 -4.45
N GLU A 135 14.88 25.21 -4.57
CA GLU A 135 15.83 26.31 -4.79
C GLU A 135 15.53 27.08 -6.08
N GLN A 136 15.35 26.37 -7.18
CA GLN A 136 15.08 26.98 -8.48
C GLN A 136 13.77 27.78 -8.49
N THR A 137 12.72 27.24 -7.84
CA THR A 137 11.38 27.86 -7.85
C THR A 137 11.30 29.02 -6.86
N ALA A 138 11.88 28.87 -5.67
CA ALA A 138 11.84 29.89 -4.62
C ALA A 138 12.86 31.02 -4.82
N GLY A 139 13.96 30.76 -5.52
CA GLY A 139 15.12 31.64 -5.52
C GLY A 139 15.85 31.75 -4.17
N LEU A 140 15.66 30.74 -3.33
CA LEU A 140 16.24 30.64 -1.99
C LEU A 140 17.35 29.57 -1.95
N THR A 141 18.23 29.62 -0.98
CA THR A 141 19.33 28.68 -0.81
C THR A 141 19.05 27.68 0.31
N PHE A 142 19.18 26.41 -0.01
CA PHE A 142 19.04 25.28 0.91
C PHE A 142 20.02 25.38 2.09
N ASN A 143 19.55 25.02 3.28
CA ASN A 143 20.30 25.06 4.56
C ASN A 143 20.79 26.47 4.98
N ARG A 144 20.33 27.53 4.29
CA ARG A 144 20.55 28.91 4.66
C ARG A 144 19.23 29.66 4.81
N ASP A 145 18.39 29.60 3.77
CA ASP A 145 17.14 30.35 3.72
C ASP A 145 15.93 29.47 3.99
N PHE A 146 15.99 28.19 3.66
CA PHE A 146 14.98 27.18 3.99
C PHE A 146 15.64 25.84 4.31
N TYR A 147 14.88 24.93 4.90
CA TYR A 147 15.36 23.63 5.37
C TYR A 147 14.45 22.51 4.92
N VAL A 148 14.98 21.28 4.88
CA VAL A 148 14.18 20.09 4.55
C VAL A 148 14.31 19.02 5.60
N GLY A 149 13.31 18.13 5.64
CA GLY A 149 13.33 16.90 6.40
C GLY A 149 12.61 15.78 5.65
N TYR A 150 12.72 14.60 6.21
CA TYR A 150 12.01 13.42 5.72
C TYR A 150 11.48 12.61 6.91
N SER A 151 10.20 12.23 6.80
CA SER A 151 9.53 11.44 7.84
C SER A 151 8.57 10.47 7.17
N PRO A 152 8.98 9.20 6.94
CA PRO A 152 8.18 8.22 6.22
C PRO A 152 6.95 7.77 7.00
N GLU A 153 5.88 7.46 6.28
CA GLU A 153 4.67 6.89 6.87
C GLU A 153 4.69 5.36 6.84
N ARG A 154 4.07 4.77 7.89
CA ARG A 154 3.94 3.32 8.11
C ARG A 154 2.50 2.86 8.29
N ILE A 155 1.53 3.68 7.96
CA ILE A 155 0.11 3.30 8.01
C ILE A 155 -0.11 2.07 7.11
N ASN A 156 -0.82 1.09 7.66
CA ASN A 156 -1.34 -0.03 6.92
C ASN A 156 -2.85 0.22 6.69
N PRO A 157 -3.29 0.63 5.49
CA PRO A 157 -4.68 0.99 5.24
C PRO A 157 -5.66 -0.03 5.80
N GLY A 158 -6.68 0.43 6.56
CA GLY A 158 -7.66 -0.42 7.24
C GLY A 158 -7.20 -0.99 8.60
N ASP A 159 -5.96 -0.77 9.03
CA ASP A 159 -5.49 -1.15 10.38
C ASP A 159 -5.87 -0.07 11.40
N LYS A 160 -6.88 -0.38 12.22
CA LYS A 160 -7.38 0.54 13.25
C LYS A 160 -6.58 0.49 14.55
N GLN A 161 -5.67 -0.47 14.70
CA GLN A 161 -4.82 -0.60 15.90
C GLN A 161 -3.53 0.20 15.77
N HIS A 162 -2.90 0.19 14.57
CA HIS A 162 -1.64 0.89 14.30
C HIS A 162 -1.93 2.14 13.46
N THR A 163 -2.35 3.20 14.12
CA THR A 163 -2.68 4.48 13.49
C THR A 163 -1.45 5.39 13.41
N VAL A 164 -1.49 6.42 12.56
CA VAL A 164 -0.41 7.42 12.45
C VAL A 164 -0.03 8.03 13.80
N GLU A 165 -0.96 8.09 14.75
CA GLU A 165 -0.76 8.70 16.06
C GLU A 165 0.02 7.81 17.04
N ASN A 166 -0.18 6.48 16.98
CA ASN A 166 0.32 5.56 18.01
C ASN A 166 1.52 4.71 17.58
N ILE A 167 1.94 4.76 16.32
CA ILE A 167 3.17 4.11 15.86
C ILE A 167 4.38 5.02 16.06
N CYS A 168 5.55 4.42 16.35
CA CYS A 168 6.81 5.15 16.39
C CYS A 168 7.17 5.65 14.97
N LYS A 169 7.33 6.97 14.81
CA LYS A 169 7.57 7.59 13.51
C LYS A 169 9.03 7.99 13.37
N ILE A 170 9.64 7.64 12.23
CA ILE A 170 11.01 8.07 11.91
C ILE A 170 10.96 9.55 11.50
N THR A 171 11.89 10.34 12.04
CA THR A 171 12.08 11.74 11.68
C THR A 171 13.52 12.01 11.27
N SER A 172 13.74 13.01 10.43
CA SER A 172 15.08 13.46 10.05
C SER A 172 15.06 14.90 9.56
N GLY A 173 16.21 15.53 9.47
CA GLY A 173 16.34 16.89 8.98
C GLY A 173 17.69 17.17 8.35
N SER A 174 17.76 18.23 7.57
CA SER A 174 18.92 18.61 6.77
C SER A 174 20.09 19.19 7.58
N THR A 175 19.82 19.64 8.81
CA THR A 175 20.84 19.98 9.81
C THR A 175 20.48 19.37 11.16
N PRO A 176 21.43 19.22 12.11
CA PRO A 176 21.12 18.68 13.44
C PRO A 176 20.07 19.50 14.20
N GLU A 177 20.03 20.82 14.03
CA GLU A 177 19.06 21.72 14.65
C GLU A 177 17.67 21.46 14.09
N ILE A 178 17.55 21.46 12.76
CA ILE A 178 16.29 21.20 12.05
C ILE A 178 15.78 19.78 12.31
N ALA A 179 16.66 18.80 12.37
CA ALA A 179 16.30 17.43 12.71
C ALA A 179 15.62 17.35 14.08
N ARG A 180 16.19 18.02 15.10
CA ARG A 180 15.58 18.12 16.44
C ARG A 180 14.28 18.94 16.44
N GLU A 181 14.18 19.99 15.62
CA GLU A 181 12.96 20.80 15.50
C GLU A 181 11.82 19.99 14.89
N ILE A 182 12.10 19.25 13.81
CA ILE A 182 11.12 18.33 13.18
C ILE A 182 10.72 17.22 14.14
N ASP A 183 11.67 16.61 14.81
CA ASP A 183 11.42 15.56 15.81
C ASP A 183 10.50 16.05 16.93
N ALA A 184 10.78 17.20 17.49
CA ALA A 184 9.95 17.81 18.53
C ALA A 184 8.55 18.19 18.01
N LEU A 185 8.43 18.64 16.77
CA LEU A 185 7.15 18.94 16.12
C LEU A 185 6.28 17.69 16.04
N TYR A 186 6.81 16.59 15.50
CA TYR A 186 6.07 15.31 15.41
C TYR A 186 5.75 14.73 16.78
N ASN A 187 6.70 14.69 17.71
CA ASN A 187 6.47 14.21 19.09
C ASN A 187 5.35 14.99 19.79
N SER A 188 5.11 16.24 19.40
CA SER A 188 4.09 17.07 20.02
C SER A 188 2.66 16.63 19.72
N VAL A 189 2.44 15.79 18.69
CA VAL A 189 1.12 15.31 18.23
C VAL A 189 1.01 13.79 18.22
N LEU A 190 2.12 13.06 18.32
CA LEU A 190 2.18 11.59 18.34
C LEU A 190 2.12 11.07 19.80
N THR A 191 1.54 9.89 19.96
CA THR A 191 1.57 9.12 21.23
C THR A 191 2.57 7.97 21.17
N GLY A 192 2.90 7.47 19.96
CA GLY A 192 3.87 6.39 19.75
C GLY A 192 5.34 6.83 19.78
N GLY A 193 5.59 8.14 19.91
CA GLY A 193 6.93 8.71 19.91
C GLY A 193 7.60 8.77 18.53
N THR A 194 8.88 9.15 18.51
CA THR A 194 9.67 9.28 17.30
C THR A 194 11.03 8.59 17.43
N TYR A 195 11.61 8.24 16.30
CA TYR A 195 12.99 7.82 16.15
C TYR A 195 13.72 8.83 15.26
N LEU A 196 14.63 9.60 15.85
CA LEU A 196 15.42 10.58 15.11
C LEU A 196 16.55 9.88 14.34
N ALA A 197 16.41 9.79 13.02
CA ALA A 197 17.41 9.21 12.14
C ALA A 197 18.61 10.14 11.99
N SER A 198 19.80 9.57 11.75
CA SER A 198 21.07 10.30 11.63
C SER A 198 21.16 11.18 10.37
N SER A 199 20.34 10.92 9.34
CA SER A 199 20.24 11.74 8.12
C SER A 199 18.95 11.45 7.37
N ILE A 200 18.61 12.34 6.42
CA ILE A 200 17.49 12.15 5.49
C ILE A 200 17.65 10.85 4.71
N LYS A 201 18.83 10.58 4.14
CA LYS A 201 19.09 9.33 3.39
C LYS A 201 18.90 8.07 4.21
N VAL A 202 19.22 8.10 5.50
CA VAL A 202 18.98 6.97 6.42
C VAL A 202 17.49 6.76 6.64
N ALA A 203 16.71 7.83 6.83
CA ALA A 203 15.26 7.74 7.00
C ALA A 203 14.56 7.24 5.73
N GLU A 204 14.96 7.72 4.55
CA GLU A 204 14.49 7.22 3.24
C GLU A 204 14.82 5.73 3.05
N ALA A 205 16.07 5.33 3.36
CA ALA A 205 16.50 3.93 3.27
C ALA A 205 15.70 3.02 4.22
N ALA A 206 15.48 3.45 5.46
CA ALA A 206 14.73 2.69 6.45
C ALA A 206 13.32 2.36 5.96
N LYS A 207 12.63 3.32 5.32
CA LYS A 207 11.30 3.10 4.74
C LYS A 207 11.30 1.99 3.69
N VAL A 208 12.22 2.05 2.76
CA VAL A 208 12.25 1.13 1.62
C VAL A 208 12.65 -0.29 2.05
N ILE A 209 13.63 -0.43 2.94
CA ILE A 209 14.10 -1.76 3.37
C ILE A 209 13.05 -2.53 4.19
N GLU A 210 12.15 -1.86 4.92
CA GLU A 210 11.08 -2.55 5.64
C GLU A 210 10.13 -3.29 4.69
N ASN A 211 9.75 -2.68 3.56
CA ASN A 211 8.91 -3.33 2.57
C ASN A 211 9.71 -4.30 1.70
N ALA A 212 10.95 -3.99 1.34
CA ALA A 212 11.83 -4.91 0.61
C ALA A 212 12.11 -6.19 1.41
N GLN A 213 12.37 -6.09 2.72
CA GLN A 213 12.54 -7.25 3.60
C GLN A 213 11.28 -8.12 3.61
N ARG A 214 10.10 -7.50 3.72
CA ARG A 214 8.82 -8.23 3.72
C ARG A 214 8.59 -8.94 2.40
N ASP A 215 8.87 -8.27 1.29
CA ASP A 215 8.76 -8.82 -0.06
C ASP A 215 9.68 -10.05 -0.25
N VAL A 216 10.94 -9.95 0.15
CA VAL A 216 11.91 -11.06 0.10
C VAL A 216 11.49 -12.24 0.96
N ASN A 217 10.99 -11.99 2.18
CA ASN A 217 10.52 -13.07 3.05
C ASN A 217 9.29 -13.77 2.50
N ILE A 218 8.34 -13.03 1.89
CA ILE A 218 7.18 -13.65 1.23
C ILE A 218 7.63 -14.43 -0.01
N ALA A 219 8.57 -13.92 -0.80
CA ALA A 219 9.13 -14.63 -1.96
C ALA A 219 9.77 -15.96 -1.55
N PHE A 220 10.54 -15.97 -0.46
CA PHE A 220 11.08 -17.20 0.12
C PHE A 220 9.97 -18.20 0.47
N MET A 221 8.91 -17.76 1.14
CA MET A 221 7.78 -18.65 1.48
C MET A 221 7.00 -19.12 0.24
N ASN A 222 6.90 -18.28 -0.79
CA ASN A 222 6.30 -18.67 -2.07
C ASN A 222 7.14 -19.72 -2.80
N GLU A 223 8.46 -19.62 -2.76
CA GLU A 223 9.37 -20.64 -3.32
C GLU A 223 9.26 -21.95 -2.54
N ILE A 224 9.25 -21.90 -1.21
CA ILE A 224 9.04 -23.06 -0.33
C ILE A 224 7.69 -23.74 -0.62
N ALA A 225 6.61 -22.97 -0.81
CA ALA A 225 5.31 -23.53 -1.17
C ALA A 225 5.33 -24.28 -2.50
N LYS A 226 6.04 -23.75 -3.52
CA LYS A 226 6.22 -24.45 -4.80
C LYS A 226 6.96 -25.77 -4.64
N ILE A 227 8.01 -25.82 -3.81
CA ILE A 227 8.78 -27.03 -3.51
C ILE A 227 7.90 -28.04 -2.76
N PHE A 228 7.18 -27.62 -1.73
CA PHE A 228 6.37 -28.49 -0.90
C PHE A 228 5.14 -29.05 -1.64
N ASN A 229 4.56 -28.29 -2.57
CA ASN A 229 3.51 -28.80 -3.44
C ASN A 229 3.99 -29.98 -4.31
N ILE A 230 5.27 -29.98 -4.75
CA ILE A 230 5.85 -31.11 -5.51
C ILE A 230 6.12 -32.32 -4.59
N LEU A 231 6.46 -32.05 -3.34
CA LEU A 231 6.79 -33.08 -2.33
C LEU A 231 5.56 -33.62 -1.58
N ASP A 232 4.36 -33.12 -1.90
CA ASP A 232 3.10 -33.43 -1.19
C ASP A 232 3.19 -33.14 0.33
N ILE A 233 3.80 -31.98 0.65
CA ILE A 233 3.95 -31.49 2.04
C ILE A 233 3.09 -30.26 2.22
N ASP A 234 2.31 -30.22 3.29
CA ASP A 234 1.52 -29.02 3.63
C ASP A 234 2.41 -27.88 4.16
N THR A 235 2.55 -26.85 3.35
CA THR A 235 3.37 -25.66 3.65
C THR A 235 2.97 -24.99 4.97
N ASN A 236 1.66 -24.88 5.24
CA ASN A 236 1.19 -24.22 6.46
C ASN A 236 1.54 -25.01 7.72
N ALA A 237 1.43 -26.34 7.68
CA ALA A 237 1.83 -27.20 8.79
C ALA A 237 3.33 -27.10 9.08
N VAL A 238 4.17 -27.01 8.05
CA VAL A 238 5.63 -26.80 8.22
C VAL A 238 5.91 -25.44 8.86
N ILE A 239 5.25 -24.37 8.39
CA ILE A 239 5.43 -23.03 8.96
C ILE A 239 4.97 -23.01 10.42
N ASP A 240 3.84 -23.64 10.76
CA ASP A 240 3.35 -23.73 12.14
C ASP A 240 4.33 -24.48 13.04
N ALA A 241 4.88 -25.60 12.58
CA ALA A 241 5.91 -26.34 13.30
C ALA A 241 7.20 -25.50 13.49
N ALA A 242 7.67 -24.84 12.44
CA ALA A 242 8.84 -23.97 12.49
C ALA A 242 8.62 -22.76 13.43
N SER A 243 7.40 -22.21 13.47
CA SER A 243 6.99 -21.08 14.32
C SER A 243 7.03 -21.41 15.82
N SER A 244 7.16 -22.68 16.19
CA SER A 244 7.44 -23.09 17.58
C SER A 244 8.81 -22.61 18.07
N LYS A 245 9.70 -22.17 17.17
CA LYS A 245 11.03 -21.64 17.51
C LYS A 245 11.00 -20.12 17.61
N TRP A 246 11.51 -19.59 18.70
CA TRP A 246 11.48 -18.15 19.03
C TRP A 246 12.11 -17.21 17.97
N ASN A 247 13.05 -17.73 17.18
CA ASN A 247 13.77 -16.96 16.17
C ASN A 247 13.25 -17.15 14.74
N PHE A 248 12.16 -17.91 14.55
CA PHE A 248 11.55 -18.07 13.25
C PHE A 248 10.58 -16.92 12.96
N LEU A 249 10.66 -16.33 11.78
CA LEU A 249 9.75 -15.28 11.32
C LEU A 249 8.61 -15.91 10.51
N PRO A 250 7.37 -15.94 11.01
CA PRO A 250 6.27 -16.72 10.45
C PRO A 250 5.61 -16.04 9.25
N PHE A 251 6.39 -15.64 8.25
CA PHE A 251 5.83 -15.26 6.96
C PHE A 251 5.14 -16.46 6.31
N ARG A 252 4.13 -16.16 5.49
CA ARG A 252 3.35 -17.19 4.79
C ARG A 252 3.34 -16.90 3.29
N PRO A 253 3.19 -17.96 2.45
CA PRO A 253 3.05 -17.77 1.02
C PRO A 253 1.75 -17.02 0.68
N GLY A 254 1.73 -16.39 -0.50
CA GLY A 254 0.54 -15.72 -0.99
C GLY A 254 0.84 -14.67 -2.06
N LEU A 255 -0.20 -13.99 -2.47
CA LEU A 255 -0.13 -12.91 -3.44
C LEU A 255 0.42 -11.63 -2.80
N VAL A 256 1.32 -10.95 -3.49
CA VAL A 256 1.90 -9.67 -3.07
C VAL A 256 1.40 -8.55 -3.97
N GLY A 257 0.26 -7.98 -3.60
CA GLY A 257 -0.38 -6.84 -4.26
C GLY A 257 -0.24 -5.54 -3.50
N GLY A 258 -1.07 -4.56 -3.88
CA GLY A 258 -1.08 -3.23 -3.28
C GLY A 258 0.07 -2.35 -3.78
N HIS A 259 0.20 -1.18 -3.16
CA HIS A 259 1.11 -0.12 -3.62
C HIS A 259 2.33 0.10 -2.70
N CYS A 260 2.60 -0.82 -1.77
CA CYS A 260 3.74 -0.73 -0.88
C CYS A 260 4.72 -1.90 -1.10
N ILE A 261 4.37 -3.13 -0.64
CA ILE A 261 5.28 -4.27 -0.65
C ILE A 261 5.71 -4.64 -2.08
N GLY A 262 4.77 -4.59 -3.03
CA GLY A 262 5.04 -4.90 -4.45
C GLY A 262 5.71 -3.76 -5.23
N VAL A 263 5.84 -2.56 -4.66
CA VAL A 263 6.30 -1.34 -5.34
C VAL A 263 7.62 -0.82 -4.76
N ASP A 264 7.72 -0.64 -3.45
CA ASP A 264 8.88 -0.03 -2.80
C ASP A 264 10.23 -0.72 -3.12
N PRO A 265 10.31 -2.07 -3.29
CA PRO A 265 11.56 -2.71 -3.69
C PRO A 265 12.13 -2.17 -5.01
N TYR A 266 11.27 -1.79 -5.97
CA TYR A 266 11.71 -1.24 -7.25
C TYR A 266 12.45 0.09 -7.10
N TYR A 267 12.10 0.89 -6.09
CA TYR A 267 12.81 2.13 -5.76
C TYR A 267 14.28 1.85 -5.44
N LEU A 268 14.54 0.88 -4.55
CA LEU A 268 15.91 0.53 -4.19
C LEU A 268 16.65 -0.21 -5.31
N ILE A 269 15.94 -1.08 -6.07
CA ILE A 269 16.48 -1.77 -7.25
C ILE A 269 16.95 -0.75 -8.28
N GLN A 270 16.15 0.25 -8.59
CA GLN A 270 16.50 1.30 -9.56
C GLN A 270 17.69 2.13 -9.07
N LYS A 271 17.68 2.59 -7.81
CA LYS A 271 18.80 3.37 -7.25
C LYS A 271 20.10 2.56 -7.29
N ALA A 272 20.07 1.28 -6.94
CA ALA A 272 21.22 0.39 -7.00
C ALA A 272 21.78 0.26 -8.44
N LYS A 273 20.89 0.04 -9.43
CA LYS A 273 21.27 -0.07 -10.84
C LYS A 273 21.93 1.21 -11.37
N LEU A 274 21.42 2.39 -10.99
CA LEU A 274 22.02 3.68 -11.35
C LEU A 274 23.46 3.84 -10.82
N HIS A 275 23.80 3.12 -9.75
CA HIS A 275 25.16 3.09 -9.17
C HIS A 275 25.97 1.83 -9.55
N GLY A 276 25.53 1.09 -10.60
CA GLY A 276 26.26 -0.08 -11.09
C GLY A 276 26.13 -1.34 -10.24
N VAL A 277 25.23 -1.35 -9.22
CA VAL A 277 24.99 -2.52 -8.37
C VAL A 277 23.78 -3.29 -8.91
N SER A 278 23.92 -4.61 -9.07
CA SER A 278 22.81 -5.50 -9.43
C SER A 278 22.23 -6.16 -8.18
N PRO A 279 21.07 -5.73 -7.68
CA PRO A 279 20.47 -6.27 -6.45
C PRO A 279 19.70 -7.57 -6.72
N ARG A 280 20.41 -8.64 -7.08
CA ARG A 280 19.84 -9.91 -7.59
C ARG A 280 18.79 -10.50 -6.68
N LEU A 281 19.03 -10.53 -5.36
CA LEU A 281 18.09 -11.12 -4.40
C LEU A 281 16.71 -10.42 -4.46
N MET A 282 16.68 -9.08 -4.46
CA MET A 282 15.43 -8.33 -4.54
C MET A 282 14.74 -8.51 -5.89
N MET A 283 15.52 -8.56 -6.98
CA MET A 283 14.98 -8.77 -8.33
C MET A 283 14.33 -10.15 -8.48
N GLU A 284 14.98 -11.22 -8.00
CA GLU A 284 14.41 -12.57 -8.05
C GLU A 284 13.22 -12.73 -7.09
N ALA A 285 13.25 -12.07 -5.92
CA ALA A 285 12.10 -12.04 -5.01
C ALA A 285 10.86 -11.42 -5.68
N ARG A 286 11.03 -10.26 -6.35
CA ARG A 286 9.94 -9.65 -7.13
C ARG A 286 9.41 -10.57 -8.22
N LYS A 287 10.29 -11.19 -8.99
CA LYS A 287 9.93 -12.15 -10.06
C LYS A 287 9.16 -13.36 -9.50
N THR A 288 9.61 -13.91 -8.37
CA THR A 288 8.92 -14.99 -7.66
C THR A 288 7.52 -14.57 -7.25
N ASN A 289 7.38 -13.43 -6.56
CA ASN A 289 6.08 -12.92 -6.09
C ASN A 289 5.15 -12.56 -7.25
N ASP A 290 5.65 -11.94 -8.30
CA ASP A 290 4.85 -11.59 -9.49
C ASP A 290 4.38 -12.83 -10.26
N SER A 291 5.09 -13.96 -10.19
CA SER A 291 4.69 -15.21 -10.85
C SER A 291 3.59 -15.99 -10.14
N MET A 292 3.23 -15.63 -8.88
CA MET A 292 2.36 -16.46 -8.05
C MET A 292 0.92 -16.54 -8.56
N GLY A 293 0.38 -15.48 -9.14
CA GLY A 293 -0.97 -15.53 -9.74
C GLY A 293 -1.09 -16.58 -10.84
N GLY A 294 -0.11 -16.57 -11.76
CA GLY A 294 -0.02 -17.59 -12.82
C GLY A 294 0.20 -19.00 -12.24
N TYR A 295 1.09 -19.15 -11.25
CA TYR A 295 1.32 -20.43 -10.60
C TYR A 295 0.04 -21.02 -9.99
N ILE A 296 -0.73 -20.21 -9.24
CA ILE A 296 -2.02 -20.63 -8.65
C ILE A 296 -2.99 -21.08 -9.73
N ALA A 297 -3.14 -20.31 -10.80
CA ALA A 297 -4.01 -20.67 -11.91
C ALA A 297 -3.61 -22.02 -12.55
N TYR A 298 -2.32 -22.24 -12.79
CA TYR A 298 -1.85 -23.52 -13.31
C TYR A 298 -2.06 -24.69 -12.33
N GLN A 299 -1.94 -24.47 -11.02
CA GLN A 299 -2.27 -25.49 -10.02
C GLN A 299 -3.76 -25.87 -10.06
N ILE A 300 -4.65 -24.87 -10.21
CA ILE A 300 -6.09 -25.12 -10.37
C ILE A 300 -6.36 -25.96 -11.62
N ILE A 301 -5.78 -25.60 -12.77
CA ILE A 301 -5.91 -26.35 -14.01
C ILE A 301 -5.39 -27.78 -13.87
N ASN A 302 -4.25 -27.98 -13.21
CA ASN A 302 -3.68 -29.29 -12.96
C ASN A 302 -4.63 -30.15 -12.12
N GLN A 303 -5.25 -29.60 -11.07
CA GLN A 303 -6.21 -30.34 -10.25
C GLN A 303 -7.48 -30.73 -11.03
N LEU A 304 -7.99 -29.86 -11.90
CA LEU A 304 -9.10 -30.19 -12.79
C LEU A 304 -8.74 -31.37 -13.70
N CYS A 305 -7.56 -31.32 -14.33
CA CYS A 305 -7.08 -32.40 -15.19
C CYS A 305 -6.93 -33.74 -14.45
N LEU A 306 -6.32 -33.74 -13.26
CA LEU A 306 -6.14 -34.94 -12.44
C LEU A 306 -7.45 -35.58 -12.01
N ARG A 307 -8.50 -34.78 -11.85
CA ARG A 307 -9.86 -35.26 -11.53
C ARG A 307 -10.71 -35.60 -12.76
N GLY A 308 -10.17 -35.44 -13.96
CA GLY A 308 -10.91 -35.69 -15.21
C GLY A 308 -12.02 -34.69 -15.47
N LEU A 309 -11.97 -33.49 -14.85
CA LEU A 309 -12.95 -32.43 -15.07
C LEU A 309 -12.59 -31.64 -16.33
N PRO A 310 -13.60 -31.20 -17.16
CA PRO A 310 -13.31 -30.47 -18.38
C PRO A 310 -12.82 -29.07 -18.06
N VAL A 311 -11.62 -28.70 -18.48
CA VAL A 311 -11.02 -27.40 -18.19
C VAL A 311 -11.74 -26.27 -18.95
N LYS A 312 -11.99 -26.49 -20.25
CA LYS A 312 -12.57 -25.44 -21.15
C LYS A 312 -13.97 -25.00 -20.72
N ASP A 313 -14.77 -25.90 -20.22
CA ASP A 313 -16.16 -25.64 -19.83
C ASP A 313 -16.33 -25.44 -18.32
N SER A 314 -15.22 -25.47 -17.56
CA SER A 314 -15.25 -25.30 -16.10
C SER A 314 -15.77 -23.94 -15.72
N ARG A 315 -16.66 -23.89 -14.75
CA ARG A 315 -17.09 -22.68 -14.07
C ARG A 315 -16.22 -22.41 -12.88
N VAL A 316 -15.63 -21.21 -12.83
CA VAL A 316 -14.71 -20.79 -11.78
C VAL A 316 -15.28 -19.57 -11.06
N LEU A 317 -15.36 -19.63 -9.75
CA LEU A 317 -15.73 -18.52 -8.89
C LEU A 317 -14.50 -18.04 -8.10
N LEU A 318 -14.04 -16.81 -8.33
CA LEU A 318 -12.99 -16.15 -7.56
C LEU A 318 -13.63 -15.34 -6.43
N LEU A 319 -13.31 -15.67 -5.18
CA LEU A 319 -13.82 -15.00 -3.98
C LEU A 319 -12.76 -14.05 -3.42
N GLY A 320 -13.00 -12.75 -3.51
CA GLY A 320 -12.11 -11.66 -3.15
C GLY A 320 -11.27 -11.20 -4.33
N PHE A 321 -11.25 -9.87 -4.55
CA PHE A 321 -10.49 -9.21 -5.62
C PHE A 321 -9.59 -8.09 -5.11
N THR A 322 -9.86 -7.52 -3.95
CA THR A 322 -9.01 -6.50 -3.33
C THR A 322 -7.60 -7.03 -3.04
N PHE A 323 -6.62 -6.15 -2.84
CA PHE A 323 -5.25 -6.62 -2.61
C PHE A 323 -5.03 -7.26 -1.24
N LYS A 324 -5.93 -7.00 -0.27
CA LYS A 324 -5.93 -7.61 1.07
C LYS A 324 -7.33 -7.66 1.68
N GLU A 325 -7.45 -8.37 2.79
CA GLU A 325 -8.69 -8.61 3.51
C GLU A 325 -9.30 -7.32 4.10
N ASN A 326 -10.64 -7.23 4.03
CA ASN A 326 -11.47 -6.19 4.66
C ASN A 326 -11.07 -4.74 4.30
N CYS A 327 -10.64 -4.54 3.07
CA CYS A 327 -10.19 -3.27 2.53
C CYS A 327 -10.79 -3.07 1.13
N PRO A 328 -11.27 -1.87 0.75
CA PRO A 328 -11.88 -1.62 -0.56
C PRO A 328 -10.85 -1.39 -1.69
N ASP A 329 -9.56 -1.43 -1.39
CA ASP A 329 -8.49 -1.06 -2.32
C ASP A 329 -8.14 -2.21 -3.28
N THR A 330 -8.31 -1.96 -4.57
CA THR A 330 -8.04 -2.92 -5.66
C THR A 330 -6.71 -2.67 -6.39
N ARG A 331 -6.00 -1.60 -6.05
CA ARG A 331 -4.77 -1.22 -6.77
C ARG A 331 -3.72 -2.33 -6.72
N ASN A 332 -3.16 -2.66 -7.90
CA ASN A 332 -2.16 -3.71 -8.06
C ASN A 332 -2.56 -5.07 -7.45
N THR A 333 -3.86 -5.39 -7.43
CA THR A 333 -4.29 -6.72 -6.98
C THR A 333 -3.68 -7.80 -7.84
N LYS A 334 -3.13 -8.84 -7.23
CA LYS A 334 -2.57 -10.00 -7.94
C LYS A 334 -3.61 -11.08 -8.25
N VAL A 335 -4.84 -10.88 -7.83
CA VAL A 335 -5.98 -11.73 -8.23
C VAL A 335 -6.25 -11.58 -9.74
N ILE A 336 -5.98 -10.40 -10.31
CA ILE A 336 -6.07 -10.18 -11.75
C ILE A 336 -5.17 -11.14 -12.55
N ASP A 337 -4.01 -11.51 -12.02
CA ASP A 337 -3.08 -12.42 -12.70
C ASP A 337 -3.64 -13.86 -12.70
N ILE A 338 -4.34 -14.28 -11.63
CA ILE A 338 -5.10 -15.54 -11.60
C ILE A 338 -6.20 -15.50 -12.66
N TYR A 339 -7.03 -14.45 -12.66
CA TYR A 339 -8.13 -14.29 -13.61
C TYR A 339 -7.66 -14.33 -15.05
N ARG A 340 -6.68 -13.51 -15.44
CA ARG A 340 -6.13 -13.45 -16.79
C ARG A 340 -5.51 -14.78 -17.24
N THR A 341 -4.84 -15.48 -16.34
CA THR A 341 -4.27 -16.80 -16.66
C THR A 341 -5.37 -17.82 -16.88
N LEU A 342 -6.41 -17.87 -16.04
CA LEU A 342 -7.54 -18.77 -16.19
C LEU A 342 -8.35 -18.49 -17.46
N GLN A 343 -8.47 -17.22 -17.89
CA GLN A 343 -9.14 -16.84 -19.14
C GLN A 343 -8.54 -17.49 -20.40
N HIS A 344 -7.28 -17.93 -20.39
CA HIS A 344 -6.72 -18.71 -21.49
C HIS A 344 -7.31 -20.12 -21.60
N PHE A 345 -8.01 -20.59 -20.59
CA PHE A 345 -8.54 -21.96 -20.49
C PHE A 345 -10.05 -22.04 -20.45
N THR A 346 -10.72 -21.06 -19.82
CA THR A 346 -12.18 -20.99 -19.73
C THR A 346 -12.68 -19.55 -19.73
N ASP A 347 -13.85 -19.33 -20.38
CA ASP A 347 -14.53 -18.02 -20.35
C ASP A 347 -15.51 -17.89 -19.18
N ASN A 348 -15.78 -18.99 -18.45
CA ASN A 348 -16.80 -19.07 -17.41
C ASN A 348 -16.24 -18.67 -16.03
N ILE A 349 -15.74 -17.45 -15.88
CA ILE A 349 -15.14 -16.96 -14.64
C ILE A 349 -16.00 -15.87 -14.02
N THR A 350 -16.48 -16.10 -12.81
CA THR A 350 -17.16 -15.08 -11.99
C THR A 350 -16.19 -14.55 -10.95
N VAL A 351 -16.13 -13.22 -10.80
CA VAL A 351 -15.31 -12.56 -9.77
C VAL A 351 -16.21 -11.84 -8.78
N TYR A 352 -16.03 -12.11 -7.52
CA TYR A 352 -16.81 -11.53 -6.43
C TYR A 352 -15.91 -10.82 -5.41
N ASP A 353 -16.29 -9.60 -5.03
CA ASP A 353 -15.72 -8.93 -3.88
C ASP A 353 -16.75 -7.97 -3.25
N PRO A 354 -17.04 -8.09 -1.94
CA PRO A 354 -18.05 -7.28 -1.27
C PRO A 354 -17.61 -5.85 -0.94
N PHE A 355 -16.30 -5.55 -1.03
CA PHE A 355 -15.72 -4.26 -0.66
C PHE A 355 -15.26 -3.43 -1.85
N ALA A 356 -14.93 -4.08 -2.98
CA ALA A 356 -14.38 -3.41 -4.14
C ALA A 356 -15.46 -2.60 -4.89
N ASN A 357 -15.08 -1.47 -5.47
CA ASN A 357 -15.95 -0.69 -6.35
C ASN A 357 -15.95 -1.30 -7.75
N ALA A 358 -17.13 -1.80 -8.18
CA ALA A 358 -17.28 -2.51 -9.44
C ALA A 358 -17.00 -1.62 -10.68
N GLU A 359 -17.41 -0.34 -10.65
CA GLU A 359 -17.17 0.60 -11.76
C GLU A 359 -15.68 0.83 -11.95
N ARG A 360 -14.97 1.08 -10.85
CA ARG A 360 -13.53 1.28 -10.87
C ARG A 360 -12.78 0.02 -11.33
N VAL A 361 -13.22 -1.16 -10.92
CA VAL A 361 -12.63 -2.43 -11.38
C VAL A 361 -12.85 -2.63 -12.87
N ALA A 362 -14.02 -2.27 -13.39
CA ALA A 362 -14.29 -2.34 -14.83
C ALA A 362 -13.40 -1.36 -15.62
N GLU A 363 -13.20 -0.14 -15.14
CA GLU A 363 -12.35 0.87 -15.77
C GLU A 363 -10.86 0.47 -15.74
N GLU A 364 -10.37 -0.01 -14.61
CA GLU A 364 -8.93 -0.27 -14.39
C GLU A 364 -8.48 -1.63 -14.97
N TYR A 365 -9.34 -2.67 -14.83
CA TYR A 365 -8.97 -4.05 -15.17
C TYR A 365 -9.72 -4.62 -16.37
N GLY A 366 -10.82 -3.97 -16.82
CA GLY A 366 -11.64 -4.43 -17.93
C GLY A 366 -12.46 -5.67 -17.63
N LEU A 367 -12.79 -5.93 -16.35
CA LEU A 367 -13.59 -7.07 -15.92
C LEU A 367 -14.86 -6.67 -15.18
N THR A 368 -15.89 -7.51 -15.26
CA THR A 368 -17.14 -7.34 -14.51
C THR A 368 -16.97 -7.96 -13.12
N LEU A 369 -17.22 -7.16 -12.09
CA LEU A 369 -17.18 -7.58 -10.69
C LEU A 369 -18.59 -7.73 -10.14
N THR A 370 -18.89 -8.87 -9.50
CA THR A 370 -20.10 -9.08 -8.71
C THR A 370 -19.87 -8.63 -7.28
N THR A 371 -20.77 -7.83 -6.71
CA THR A 371 -20.68 -7.33 -5.33
C THR A 371 -21.76 -7.93 -4.41
N GLU A 372 -22.81 -8.50 -5.00
CA GLU A 372 -23.95 -9.06 -4.28
C GLU A 372 -23.86 -10.59 -4.18
N PRO A 373 -23.82 -11.18 -2.97
CA PRO A 373 -23.71 -12.64 -2.79
C PRO A 373 -24.85 -13.42 -3.43
N ALA A 374 -26.06 -12.85 -3.51
CA ALA A 374 -27.24 -13.49 -4.08
C ALA A 374 -27.13 -13.73 -5.61
N GLN A 375 -26.20 -13.09 -6.27
CA GLN A 375 -25.95 -13.23 -7.72
C GLN A 375 -24.91 -14.29 -8.05
N LEU A 376 -24.31 -14.92 -7.03
CA LEU A 376 -23.22 -15.88 -7.24
C LEU A 376 -23.77 -17.24 -7.73
N PRO A 377 -23.11 -17.85 -8.75
CA PRO A 377 -23.47 -19.19 -9.20
C PRO A 377 -23.17 -20.22 -8.11
N THR A 378 -24.04 -21.21 -7.98
CA THR A 378 -23.94 -22.30 -6.97
C THR A 378 -23.45 -23.63 -7.56
N ASP A 379 -23.12 -23.66 -8.86
CA ASP A 379 -22.74 -24.85 -9.61
C ASP A 379 -21.32 -24.71 -10.24
N ASN A 380 -20.37 -24.19 -9.45
CA ASN A 380 -19.00 -24.04 -9.92
C ASN A 380 -18.21 -25.32 -9.83
N ASP A 381 -17.32 -25.56 -10.78
CA ASP A 381 -16.34 -26.64 -10.75
C ASP A 381 -15.16 -26.28 -9.82
N VAL A 382 -14.88 -24.99 -9.73
CA VAL A 382 -13.80 -24.45 -8.87
C VAL A 382 -14.30 -23.22 -8.12
N VAL A 383 -14.03 -23.18 -6.83
CA VAL A 383 -14.09 -21.97 -5.99
C VAL A 383 -12.68 -21.61 -5.53
N VAL A 384 -12.23 -20.41 -5.82
CA VAL A 384 -10.90 -19.91 -5.41
C VAL A 384 -11.07 -18.87 -4.33
N LEU A 385 -10.62 -19.14 -3.12
CA LEU A 385 -10.57 -18.16 -2.04
C LEU A 385 -9.29 -17.32 -2.20
N CYS A 386 -9.39 -16.25 -3.00
CA CYS A 386 -8.25 -15.37 -3.31
C CYS A 386 -7.94 -14.42 -2.16
N VAL A 387 -8.98 -13.75 -1.62
CA VAL A 387 -8.87 -12.83 -0.49
C VAL A 387 -9.89 -13.22 0.58
N PRO A 388 -9.44 -13.71 1.74
CA PRO A 388 -10.30 -14.24 2.78
C PRO A 388 -10.91 -13.11 3.63
N HIS A 389 -11.82 -12.32 3.05
CA HIS A 389 -12.61 -11.35 3.79
C HIS A 389 -13.39 -12.02 4.91
N GLN A 390 -13.52 -11.35 6.04
CA GLN A 390 -14.21 -11.93 7.21
C GLN A 390 -15.64 -12.37 6.88
N CYS A 391 -16.39 -11.62 6.08
CA CYS A 391 -17.74 -11.98 5.65
C CYS A 391 -17.75 -13.23 4.76
N ILE A 392 -16.73 -13.43 3.91
CA ILE A 392 -16.60 -14.64 3.08
C ILE A 392 -16.26 -15.85 3.97
N LEU A 393 -15.36 -15.71 4.95
CA LEU A 393 -15.00 -16.80 5.89
C LEU A 393 -16.16 -17.21 6.81
N GLN A 394 -17.16 -16.36 7.02
CA GLN A 394 -18.39 -16.65 7.75
C GLN A 394 -19.43 -17.41 6.93
N THR A 395 -19.19 -17.53 5.62
CA THR A 395 -20.09 -18.17 4.66
C THR A 395 -19.62 -19.59 4.39
N ASP A 396 -20.53 -20.54 4.26
CA ASP A 396 -20.17 -21.88 3.78
C ASP A 396 -19.83 -21.82 2.28
N VAL A 397 -18.54 -21.85 1.96
CA VAL A 397 -18.06 -21.75 0.56
C VAL A 397 -18.45 -22.96 -0.29
N TYR A 398 -18.79 -24.10 0.34
CA TYR A 398 -19.26 -25.30 -0.37
C TYR A 398 -20.62 -25.10 -1.03
N GLN A 399 -21.45 -24.16 -0.58
CA GLN A 399 -22.73 -23.84 -1.22
C GLN A 399 -22.59 -23.36 -2.69
N TYR A 400 -21.42 -22.88 -3.06
CA TYR A 400 -21.14 -22.41 -4.42
C TYR A 400 -20.54 -23.49 -5.32
N LEU A 401 -20.33 -24.71 -4.79
CA LEU A 401 -19.51 -25.74 -5.43
C LEU A 401 -20.37 -26.94 -5.85
N LYS A 402 -20.13 -27.48 -7.05
CA LYS A 402 -20.66 -28.79 -7.46
C LYS A 402 -20.18 -29.92 -6.53
N PRO A 403 -20.89 -31.07 -6.47
CA PRO A 403 -20.48 -32.20 -5.65
C PRO A 403 -19.03 -32.66 -5.90
N GLU A 404 -18.56 -32.67 -7.16
CA GLU A 404 -17.21 -33.09 -7.56
C GLU A 404 -16.20 -31.92 -7.65
N GLY A 405 -16.67 -30.68 -7.44
CA GLY A 405 -15.86 -29.49 -7.59
C GLY A 405 -14.77 -29.36 -6.51
N ILE A 406 -13.81 -28.48 -6.73
CA ILE A 406 -12.66 -28.24 -5.85
C ILE A 406 -12.64 -26.81 -5.32
N ILE A 407 -12.02 -26.63 -4.17
CA ILE A 407 -11.69 -25.32 -3.59
C ILE A 407 -10.18 -25.13 -3.63
N TYR A 408 -9.73 -23.96 -4.10
CA TYR A 408 -8.34 -23.56 -3.95
C TYR A 408 -8.27 -22.38 -2.97
N ASP A 409 -7.68 -22.63 -1.80
CA ASP A 409 -7.53 -21.65 -0.72
C ASP A 409 -6.14 -21.03 -0.77
N VAL A 410 -6.01 -19.86 -1.36
CA VAL A 410 -4.73 -19.18 -1.60
C VAL A 410 -3.96 -18.90 -0.29
N LYS A 411 -4.67 -18.65 0.81
CA LYS A 411 -4.05 -18.28 2.10
C LYS A 411 -4.19 -19.34 3.19
N GLY A 412 -4.73 -20.52 2.87
CA GLY A 412 -4.87 -21.63 3.80
C GLY A 412 -5.70 -21.29 5.04
N LYS A 413 -6.84 -20.62 4.84
CA LYS A 413 -7.76 -20.23 5.93
C LYS A 413 -8.84 -21.25 6.22
N LEU A 414 -9.11 -22.15 5.27
CA LEU A 414 -10.12 -23.19 5.43
C LEU A 414 -9.50 -24.44 6.04
N PRO A 415 -10.29 -25.21 6.83
CA PRO A 415 -9.86 -26.52 7.29
C PRO A 415 -9.56 -27.45 6.11
N LEU A 416 -8.49 -28.25 6.21
CA LEU A 416 -8.13 -29.22 5.17
C LEU A 416 -9.24 -30.25 4.92
N SER A 417 -9.47 -30.55 3.65
CA SER A 417 -10.30 -31.67 3.21
C SER A 417 -9.78 -32.20 1.87
N GLU A 418 -10.28 -33.35 1.41
CA GLU A 418 -9.92 -33.95 0.11
C GLU A 418 -10.24 -33.07 -1.11
N ARG A 419 -11.05 -32.05 -0.91
CA ARG A 419 -11.48 -31.10 -1.97
C ARG A 419 -10.83 -29.74 -1.86
N ILE A 420 -10.02 -29.50 -0.83
CA ILE A 420 -9.34 -28.20 -0.60
C ILE A 420 -7.86 -28.36 -0.92
N TYR A 421 -7.41 -27.54 -1.87
CA TYR A 421 -6.01 -27.35 -2.23
C TYR A 421 -5.54 -25.96 -1.77
N ARG A 422 -4.26 -25.81 -1.48
CA ARG A 422 -3.67 -24.54 -1.04
C ARG A 422 -2.20 -24.42 -1.42
N LEU A 423 -1.62 -23.19 -1.24
CA LEU A 423 -0.18 -22.96 -1.39
C LEU A 423 0.64 -23.68 -0.31
#